data_279623a357dc2c648af969fce4203ac6
#
_entry.id   279623a357dc2c648af969fce4203ac6
#
_cell.length_a   1.000
_cell.length_b   1.000
_cell.length_c   1.000
_cell.angle_alpha   90.00
_cell.angle_beta   90.00
_cell.angle_gamma   90.00
#
_symmetry.space_group_name_H-M   'P 1'
#
loop_
_entity.id
_entity.type
_entity.pdbx_description
1 polymer ?
#
loop_
_entity_poly.entity_id
_entity_poly.type
_entity_poly.pdbx_seq_one_letter_code
_entity_poly.pdbx_strand_id
1 'polypeptide(L)'
;MKKNYFVLPLVITPCLVQNAVAQEKGEQRPNVVFIYADDIGFGDFSCNGANTIHTPNVDRAAAQGVRFTNAHSAAATSTPSRYAMLTGEYAWRKAGTGIADGDAGSIIRPDRYTMPDMFKQAGYTTAVVGKWPVSYTHLTLPTIC
;
A
#
# COMPACT_ATOMS: atom_id res chain seq x y z
N MET A 1 19.40 -85.23 18.90
CA MET A 1 19.43 -83.82 19.22
C MET A 1 18.52 -83.05 18.24
N LYS A 2 17.32 -82.66 18.66
CA LYS A 2 16.37 -81.86 17.83
C LYS A 2 16.59 -80.42 18.14
N LYS A 3 17.00 -79.57 17.14
CA LYS A 3 17.13 -78.16 17.25
C LYS A 3 15.76 -77.49 17.02
N ASN A 4 15.22 -76.88 18.06
CA ASN A 4 13.99 -76.09 17.95
C ASN A 4 14.40 -74.70 17.48
N TYR A 5 13.93 -74.28 16.31
CA TYR A 5 14.04 -72.91 15.81
C TYR A 5 12.82 -72.13 16.28
N PHE A 6 13.08 -71.10 17.10
CA PHE A 6 12.05 -70.16 17.55
C PHE A 6 11.92 -69.06 16.52
N VAL A 7 10.83 -69.05 15.77
CA VAL A 7 10.55 -67.98 14.81
C VAL A 7 9.75 -66.89 15.52
N LEU A 8 10.38 -65.74 15.74
CA LEU A 8 9.73 -64.57 16.32
C LEU A 8 8.92 -63.86 15.23
N PRO A 9 7.59 -63.65 15.36
CA PRO A 9 6.84 -62.90 14.37
C PRO A 9 7.20 -61.39 14.44
N LEU A 10 7.70 -60.85 13.33
CA LEU A 10 7.96 -59.44 13.17
C LEU A 10 6.60 -58.70 13.00
N VAL A 11 6.12 -58.06 14.05
CA VAL A 11 4.92 -57.23 14.00
C VAL A 11 5.30 -55.90 13.37
N ILE A 12 4.99 -55.71 12.10
CA ILE A 12 5.11 -54.42 11.41
C ILE A 12 3.89 -53.60 11.80
N THR A 13 4.08 -52.66 12.74
CA THR A 13 3.07 -51.64 13.07
C THR A 13 3.04 -50.61 11.93
N PRO A 14 1.90 -50.40 11.23
CA PRO A 14 1.83 -49.35 10.25
C PRO A 14 1.90 -48.00 10.98
N CYS A 15 3.01 -47.30 10.78
CA CYS A 15 3.16 -45.95 11.21
C CYS A 15 2.19 -45.10 10.37
N LEU A 16 1.04 -44.73 10.93
CA LEU A 16 0.13 -43.74 10.37
C LEU A 16 0.86 -42.42 10.32
N VAL A 17 1.47 -42.11 9.17
CA VAL A 17 1.93 -40.76 8.86
C VAL A 17 0.67 -39.93 8.76
N GLN A 18 0.27 -39.33 9.87
CA GLN A 18 -0.67 -38.20 9.85
C GLN A 18 0.05 -37.06 9.13
N ASN A 19 -0.30 -36.88 7.85
CA ASN A 19 -0.02 -35.64 7.15
C ASN A 19 -0.75 -34.54 7.94
N ALA A 20 -0.06 -33.93 8.88
CA ALA A 20 -0.43 -32.64 9.40
C ALA A 20 -0.32 -31.67 8.20
N VAL A 21 -1.42 -31.50 7.49
CA VAL A 21 -1.58 -30.35 6.60
C VAL A 21 -1.50 -29.17 7.55
N ALA A 22 -0.32 -28.56 7.63
CA ALA A 22 -0.17 -27.26 8.22
C ALA A 22 -1.12 -26.36 7.42
N GLN A 23 -2.26 -26.08 8.01
CA GLN A 23 -3.17 -25.07 7.52
C GLN A 23 -2.34 -23.78 7.58
N GLU A 24 -1.80 -23.36 6.44
CA GLU A 24 -1.16 -22.05 6.33
C GLU A 24 -2.20 -21.08 6.86
N LYS A 25 -1.94 -20.57 8.05
CA LYS A 25 -2.67 -19.42 8.59
C LYS A 25 -2.42 -18.33 7.59
N GLY A 26 -3.39 -18.11 6.69
CA GLY A 26 -3.27 -17.11 5.63
C GLY A 26 -2.77 -15.83 6.28
N GLU A 27 -1.61 -15.37 5.84
CA GLU A 27 -0.95 -14.18 6.39
C GLU A 27 -1.95 -13.04 6.27
N GLN A 28 -2.50 -12.63 7.41
CA GLN A 28 -3.56 -11.62 7.45
C GLN A 28 -2.90 -10.29 7.08
N ARG A 29 -3.03 -9.92 5.82
CA ARG A 29 -2.44 -8.69 5.29
C ARG A 29 -3.08 -7.48 5.98
N PRO A 30 -2.29 -6.50 6.42
CA PRO A 30 -2.82 -5.31 7.06
C PRO A 30 -3.61 -4.47 6.05
N ASN A 31 -4.67 -3.81 6.51
CA ASN A 31 -5.31 -2.77 5.72
C ASN A 31 -4.36 -1.58 5.55
N VAL A 32 -4.35 -0.98 4.37
CA VAL A 32 -3.51 0.17 4.05
C VAL A 32 -4.39 1.38 3.76
N VAL A 33 -4.25 2.44 4.55
CA VAL A 33 -4.89 3.73 4.31
C VAL A 33 -3.83 4.74 3.98
N PHE A 34 -3.86 5.27 2.75
CA PHE A 34 -2.94 6.29 2.29
C PHE A 34 -3.63 7.66 2.27
N ILE A 35 -3.16 8.58 3.11
CA ILE A 35 -3.71 9.95 3.20
C ILE A 35 -2.71 10.91 2.58
N TYR A 36 -3.11 11.56 1.50
CA TYR A 36 -2.29 12.54 0.79
C TYR A 36 -2.92 13.92 0.89
N ALA A 37 -2.36 14.76 1.74
CA ALA A 37 -2.85 16.11 1.97
C ALA A 37 -2.42 17.05 0.85
N ASP A 38 -3.28 17.99 0.47
CA ASP A 38 -3.04 19.02 -0.54
C ASP A 38 -2.85 20.37 0.16
N ASP A 39 -1.87 21.13 -0.27
CA ASP A 39 -1.55 22.49 0.22
C ASP A 39 -1.31 22.58 1.75
N ILE A 40 -0.78 21.54 2.36
CA ILE A 40 -0.40 21.51 3.78
C ILE A 40 1.12 21.58 3.90
N GLY A 41 1.61 22.54 4.66
CA GLY A 41 3.01 22.70 4.99
C GLY A 41 3.48 21.78 6.11
N PHE A 42 4.77 21.50 6.18
CA PHE A 42 5.38 20.71 7.25
C PHE A 42 5.04 21.26 8.64
N GLY A 43 5.06 22.60 8.81
CA GLY A 43 4.78 23.27 10.07
C GLY A 43 3.30 23.42 10.43
N ASP A 44 2.37 22.90 9.62
CA ASP A 44 0.93 22.99 9.88
C ASP A 44 0.40 21.90 10.81
N PHE A 45 1.22 20.90 11.12
CA PHE A 45 0.89 19.85 12.08
C PHE A 45 1.46 20.16 13.47
N SER A 46 0.68 19.96 14.52
CA SER A 46 1.16 20.17 15.89
C SER A 46 2.32 19.27 16.28
N CYS A 47 2.40 18.05 15.79
CA CYS A 47 3.56 17.17 15.97
C CYS A 47 4.84 17.70 15.33
N ASN A 48 4.75 18.68 14.43
CA ASN A 48 5.87 19.36 13.80
C ASN A 48 6.09 20.80 14.33
N GLY A 49 5.34 21.21 15.36
CA GLY A 49 5.51 22.49 16.04
C GLY A 49 4.50 23.56 15.69
N ALA A 50 3.39 23.24 15.02
CA ALA A 50 2.30 24.20 14.83
C ALA A 50 1.75 24.69 16.20
N ASN A 51 1.62 26.01 16.35
CA ASN A 51 1.15 26.62 17.58
C ASN A 51 -0.30 27.12 17.49
N THR A 52 -0.81 27.32 16.27
CA THR A 52 -2.14 27.89 16.01
C THR A 52 -3.18 26.86 15.63
N ILE A 53 -2.75 25.74 15.08
CA ILE A 53 -3.61 24.64 14.65
C ILE A 53 -3.24 23.40 15.47
N HIS A 54 -4.24 22.75 16.05
CA HIS A 54 -4.06 21.50 16.76
C HIS A 54 -4.53 20.33 15.93
N THR A 55 -3.65 19.34 15.73
CA THR A 55 -3.91 18.15 14.91
C THR A 55 -3.80 16.85 15.74
N PRO A 56 -4.67 16.66 16.78
CA PRO A 56 -4.48 15.62 17.80
C PRO A 56 -4.51 14.20 17.22
N ASN A 57 -5.23 13.97 16.13
CA ASN A 57 -5.27 12.67 15.48
C ASN A 57 -3.97 12.36 14.71
N VAL A 58 -3.39 13.37 14.07
CA VAL A 58 -2.08 13.25 13.39
C VAL A 58 -0.98 13.08 14.44
N ASP A 59 -1.04 13.84 15.54
CA ASP A 59 -0.09 13.74 16.64
C ASP A 59 -0.10 12.35 17.27
N ARG A 60 -1.29 11.78 17.46
CA ARG A 60 -1.44 10.40 17.97
C ARG A 60 -0.84 9.38 16.99
N ALA A 61 -1.10 9.52 15.69
CA ALA A 61 -0.52 8.64 14.69
C ALA A 61 1.02 8.77 14.66
N ALA A 62 1.54 10.00 14.75
CA ALA A 62 2.98 10.26 14.83
C ALA A 62 3.64 9.65 16.08
N ALA A 63 2.93 9.67 17.22
CA ALA A 63 3.42 9.10 18.48
C ALA A 63 3.40 7.56 18.50
N GLN A 64 2.47 6.94 17.76
CA GLN A 64 2.30 5.49 17.69
C GLN A 64 3.05 4.83 16.51
N GLY A 65 3.54 5.61 15.58
CA GLY A 65 4.17 5.16 14.36
C GLY A 65 5.57 5.71 14.15
N VAL A 66 5.97 5.80 12.88
CA VAL A 66 7.25 6.37 12.46
C VAL A 66 7.02 7.75 11.85
N ARG A 67 7.68 8.76 12.38
CA ARG A 67 7.69 10.12 11.83
C ARG A 67 8.99 10.38 11.10
N PHE A 68 8.90 10.64 9.80
CA PHE A 68 10.04 11.04 8.99
C PHE A 68 10.25 12.56 9.12
N THR A 69 11.37 12.97 9.67
CA THR A 69 11.69 14.39 9.91
C THR A 69 12.29 15.09 8.68
N ASN A 70 12.68 14.32 7.66
CA ASN A 70 13.28 14.85 6.43
C ASN A 70 12.71 14.11 5.20
N ALA A 71 11.39 14.00 5.11
CA ALA A 71 10.70 13.49 3.94
C ALA A 71 10.21 14.64 3.06
N HIS A 72 10.34 14.48 1.76
CA HIS A 72 9.98 15.48 0.77
C HIS A 72 9.00 14.91 -0.24
N SER A 73 8.03 15.74 -0.65
CA SER A 73 7.19 15.41 -1.79
C SER A 73 8.02 15.43 -3.08
N ALA A 74 7.62 14.65 -4.07
CA ALA A 74 8.37 14.54 -5.33
C ALA A 74 8.36 15.83 -6.17
N ALA A 75 7.41 16.73 -5.90
CA ALA A 75 7.31 18.06 -6.52
C ALA A 75 6.58 19.02 -5.60
N ALA A 76 6.77 20.33 -5.83
CA ALA A 76 6.14 21.38 -5.03
C ALA A 76 4.66 21.59 -5.35
N THR A 77 4.20 21.13 -6.51
CA THR A 77 2.82 21.31 -6.97
C THR A 77 2.06 19.99 -7.05
N SER A 78 0.73 20.09 -6.96
CA SER A 78 -0.18 18.97 -6.79
C SER A 78 -0.07 17.91 -7.90
N THR A 79 -0.24 18.30 -9.17
CA THR A 79 -0.30 17.35 -10.31
C THR A 79 0.97 16.51 -10.45
N PRO A 80 2.18 17.08 -10.56
CA PRO A 80 3.39 16.28 -10.72
C PRO A 80 3.72 15.43 -9.46
N SER A 81 3.35 15.91 -8.28
CA SER A 81 3.54 15.18 -7.04
C SER A 81 2.64 13.93 -6.96
N ARG A 82 1.36 14.07 -7.33
CA ARG A 82 0.41 12.94 -7.40
C ARG A 82 0.78 11.97 -8.50
N TYR A 83 1.24 12.45 -9.65
CA TYR A 83 1.77 11.60 -10.72
C TYR A 83 2.90 10.72 -10.20
N ALA A 84 3.89 11.31 -9.56
CA ALA A 84 5.03 10.57 -9.05
C ALA A 84 4.63 9.54 -7.96
N MET A 85 3.73 9.91 -7.07
CA MET A 85 3.21 9.02 -6.04
C MET A 85 2.50 7.78 -6.66
N LEU A 86 1.65 8.00 -7.66
CA LEU A 86 0.86 6.93 -8.26
C LEU A 86 1.69 6.04 -9.19
N THR A 87 2.67 6.59 -9.91
CA THR A 87 3.41 5.88 -10.95
C THR A 87 4.80 5.41 -10.52
N GLY A 88 5.30 5.90 -9.37
CA GLY A 88 6.68 5.66 -8.94
C GLY A 88 7.73 6.37 -9.81
N GLU A 89 7.31 7.32 -10.67
CA GLU A 89 8.19 8.00 -11.61
C GLU A 89 8.15 9.51 -11.39
N TYR A 90 9.30 10.18 -11.35
CA TYR A 90 9.33 11.64 -11.26
C TYR A 90 8.69 12.28 -12.49
N ALA A 91 7.80 13.23 -12.26
CA ALA A 91 7.06 13.92 -13.32
C ALA A 91 7.97 14.63 -14.35
N TRP A 92 9.10 15.20 -13.91
CA TRP A 92 10.05 15.89 -14.79
C TRP A 92 10.74 14.96 -15.82
N ARG A 93 10.63 13.62 -15.64
CA ARG A 93 11.15 12.66 -16.64
C ARG A 93 10.24 12.49 -17.86
N LYS A 94 9.02 13.01 -17.79
CA LYS A 94 8.04 12.84 -18.86
C LYS A 94 7.41 14.20 -19.22
N ALA A 95 7.44 14.56 -20.50
CA ALA A 95 6.75 15.75 -20.98
C ALA A 95 5.23 15.67 -20.72
N GLY A 96 4.59 16.80 -20.43
CA GLY A 96 3.16 16.90 -20.19
C GLY A 96 2.70 16.46 -18.79
N THR A 97 3.61 16.25 -17.84
CA THR A 97 3.29 15.89 -16.45
C THR A 97 3.44 17.05 -15.46
N GLY A 98 3.55 18.28 -15.95
CA GLY A 98 3.54 19.50 -15.17
C GLY A 98 2.16 19.84 -14.60
N ILE A 99 1.96 21.11 -14.27
CA ILE A 99 0.64 21.62 -13.87
C ILE A 99 -0.29 21.46 -15.08
N ALA A 100 -1.39 20.75 -14.90
CA ALA A 100 -2.37 20.55 -15.93
C ALA A 100 -3.37 21.70 -15.98
N ASP A 101 -3.76 22.15 -17.17
CA ASP A 101 -4.86 23.07 -17.37
C ASP A 101 -6.20 22.40 -17.01
N GLY A 102 -7.23 23.22 -16.72
CA GLY A 102 -8.50 22.71 -16.19
C GLY A 102 -9.27 21.75 -17.10
N ASP A 103 -8.95 21.74 -18.39
CA ASP A 103 -9.52 20.85 -19.42
C ASP A 103 -8.55 19.76 -19.88
N ALA A 104 -7.38 19.65 -19.25
CA ALA A 104 -6.39 18.67 -19.62
C ALA A 104 -6.93 17.23 -19.45
N GLY A 105 -6.68 16.40 -20.45
CA GLY A 105 -6.94 14.97 -20.38
C GLY A 105 -6.09 14.25 -19.34
N SER A 106 -6.33 12.93 -19.20
CA SER A 106 -5.59 12.13 -18.24
C SER A 106 -4.08 12.08 -18.53
N ILE A 107 -3.26 12.56 -17.58
CA ILE A 107 -1.79 12.51 -17.68
C ILE A 107 -1.27 11.08 -17.46
N ILE A 108 -1.94 10.31 -16.61
CA ILE A 108 -1.66 8.89 -16.42
C ILE A 108 -2.46 8.12 -17.47
N ARG A 109 -1.76 7.48 -18.38
CA ARG A 109 -2.39 6.66 -19.42
C ARG A 109 -3.09 5.46 -18.78
N PRO A 110 -4.22 4.98 -19.34
CA PRO A 110 -4.96 3.84 -18.79
C PRO A 110 -4.16 2.54 -18.70
N ASP A 111 -3.16 2.37 -19.57
CA ASP A 111 -2.26 1.22 -19.62
C ASP A 111 -1.04 1.33 -18.69
N ARG A 112 -0.91 2.45 -17.97
CA ARG A 112 0.22 2.67 -17.06
C ARG A 112 0.00 1.91 -15.75
N TYR A 113 0.97 1.07 -15.40
CA TYR A 113 1.02 0.41 -14.08
C TYR A 113 1.16 1.45 -12.96
N THR A 114 0.32 1.34 -11.96
CA THR A 114 0.21 2.31 -10.86
C THR A 114 0.24 1.64 -9.49
N MET A 115 0.36 2.43 -8.44
CA MET A 115 0.30 1.94 -7.06
C MET A 115 -0.99 1.13 -6.76
N PRO A 116 -2.21 1.53 -7.17
CA PRO A 116 -3.40 0.67 -7.06
C PRO A 116 -3.26 -0.68 -7.76
N ASP A 117 -2.62 -0.74 -8.93
CA ASP A 117 -2.41 -2.01 -9.63
C ASP A 117 -1.47 -2.94 -8.87
N MET A 118 -0.43 -2.38 -8.25
CA MET A 118 0.46 -3.11 -7.36
C MET A 118 -0.31 -3.74 -6.18
N PHE A 119 -1.19 -2.97 -5.55
CA PHE A 119 -2.01 -3.48 -4.45
C PHE A 119 -3.02 -4.54 -4.92
N LYS A 120 -3.65 -4.35 -6.09
CA LYS A 120 -4.52 -5.37 -6.68
C LYS A 120 -3.79 -6.67 -6.96
N GLN A 121 -2.59 -6.62 -7.52
CA GLN A 121 -1.76 -7.81 -7.74
C GLN A 121 -1.39 -8.50 -6.42
N ALA A 122 -1.23 -7.73 -5.35
CA ALA A 122 -1.03 -8.27 -4.01
C ALA A 122 -2.33 -8.77 -3.36
N GLY A 123 -3.47 -8.77 -4.05
CA GLY A 123 -4.75 -9.28 -3.58
C GLY A 123 -5.54 -8.34 -2.69
N TYR A 124 -5.27 -7.03 -2.74
CA TYR A 124 -6.06 -6.02 -2.06
C TYR A 124 -7.23 -5.53 -2.94
N THR A 125 -8.33 -5.19 -2.30
CA THR A 125 -9.35 -4.31 -2.90
C THR A 125 -8.87 -2.87 -2.73
N THR A 126 -8.89 -2.10 -3.82
CA THR A 126 -8.42 -0.71 -3.80
C THR A 126 -9.56 0.27 -4.03
N ALA A 127 -9.47 1.42 -3.39
CA ALA A 127 -10.40 2.53 -3.60
C ALA A 127 -9.65 3.87 -3.51
N VAL A 128 -10.16 4.90 -4.18
CA VAL A 128 -9.64 6.25 -4.08
C VAL A 128 -10.80 7.23 -3.86
N VAL A 129 -10.58 8.18 -2.96
CA VAL A 129 -11.53 9.26 -2.66
C VAL A 129 -10.79 10.58 -2.66
N GLY A 130 -11.27 11.58 -3.38
CA GLY A 130 -10.69 12.91 -3.41
C GLY A 130 -10.15 13.32 -4.78
N LYS A 131 -9.17 14.24 -4.77
CA LYS A 131 -8.61 14.85 -5.97
C LYS A 131 -7.73 13.89 -6.74
N TRP A 132 -8.11 13.58 -7.97
CA TRP A 132 -7.30 12.80 -8.91
C TRP A 132 -6.23 13.69 -9.58
N PRO A 133 -5.04 13.18 -9.94
CA PRO A 133 -3.92 14.00 -10.39
C PRO A 133 -4.08 14.69 -11.73
N VAL A 134 -5.21 14.54 -12.44
CA VAL A 134 -5.14 14.65 -13.88
C VAL A 134 -6.19 15.47 -14.55
N SER A 135 -7.16 16.00 -13.87
CA SER A 135 -8.14 16.87 -14.51
C SER A 135 -8.87 17.67 -13.45
N TYR A 136 -9.06 18.94 -13.69
CA TYR A 136 -10.00 19.76 -12.92
C TYR A 136 -11.47 19.38 -13.19
N THR A 137 -11.73 18.44 -14.09
CA THR A 137 -13.06 17.83 -14.15
C THR A 137 -13.30 17.11 -12.84
N HIS A 138 -14.18 17.66 -12.04
CA HIS A 138 -14.63 17.14 -10.76
C HIS A 138 -15.17 15.70 -10.92
N LEU A 139 -14.29 14.74 -10.99
CA LEU A 139 -14.65 13.37 -10.75
C LEU A 139 -14.70 13.20 -9.23
N THR A 140 -15.74 13.73 -8.61
CA THR A 140 -16.26 13.24 -7.33
C THR A 140 -16.83 11.87 -7.58
N LEU A 141 -16.00 10.90 -7.91
CA LEU A 141 -16.41 9.52 -7.97
C LEU A 141 -15.84 8.81 -6.75
N PRO A 142 -16.67 8.17 -5.93
CA PRO A 142 -16.21 7.04 -5.17
C PRO A 142 -15.85 5.98 -6.22
N THR A 143 -14.62 6.01 -6.71
CA THR A 143 -14.16 4.98 -7.64
C THR A 143 -13.78 3.78 -6.80
N ILE A 144 -14.75 2.93 -6.55
CA ILE A 144 -14.51 1.56 -6.12
C ILE A 144 -14.02 0.84 -7.37
N CYS A 145 -12.74 0.58 -7.42
CA CYS A 145 -12.13 -0.21 -8.50
C CYS A 145 -11.87 -1.62 -8.02
#